data_5da92d45870802c62ec14c1075cf3296
#
_entry.id   5da92d45870802c62ec14c1075cf3296
#
_cell.length_a   1.000
_cell.length_b   1.000
_cell.length_c   1.000
_cell.angle_alpha   90.00
_cell.angle_beta   90.00
_cell.angle_gamma   90.00
#
_symmetry.space_group_name_H-M   'P 1'
#
loop_
_entity.id
_entity.type
_entity.pdbx_description
1 polymer ?
#
loop_
_entity_poly.entity_id
_entity_poly.type
_entity_poly.pdbx_seq_one_letter_code
_entity_poly.pdbx_strand_id
1 'polypeptide(L)'
;MDVKGCCTALCMVLALAGPAAHAQGFAGMGQAVEGFATPDPDDRLTFPADHGPHPDFRIEWWYLTATLTGPDGTDYGAQWTLFRTALRPGEAAGFASPQLWMGHAALTSAETHVFAEKLGRGGVGQAGVTPAPFKAWIDDWQMISRAAPGADALSALDLNASGSGFSYALALQAEGPLVAQGDQGYSVKSAAGQASHYYSQPFYTVTGTITLDGQDISVTGQAWLDREWSSQPLAPDQTGWDWFSLIFDDGARMMGFRLRDAGAGYLSATWIDADGTPTPMPPGALRLTPLETASVAGRTVPVRWRVELPQKSVDVTVTTLNPQAFMQTTVPYWEGPIRFTGSHAGRGYLEMTGYE
;
A
#
# COMPACT_ATOMS: atom_id res chain seq x y z
N MET A 1 -23.83 -7.95 -79.03
CA MET A 1 -23.49 -9.14 -78.25
C MET A 1 -22.66 -8.69 -77.10
N ASP A 2 -23.33 -8.49 -75.94
CA ASP A 2 -22.74 -7.95 -74.71
C ASP A 2 -22.21 -9.09 -73.85
N VAL A 3 -20.95 -8.97 -73.46
CA VAL A 3 -20.38 -9.88 -72.45
C VAL A 3 -20.14 -8.99 -71.21
N LYS A 4 -21.00 -9.14 -70.19
CA LYS A 4 -20.85 -8.53 -68.88
C LYS A 4 -19.87 -9.41 -68.07
N GLY A 5 -18.67 -8.86 -67.79
CA GLY A 5 -17.73 -9.44 -66.86
C GLY A 5 -18.13 -9.17 -65.43
N CYS A 6 -18.36 -10.21 -64.66
CA CYS A 6 -18.66 -10.15 -63.21
C CYS A 6 -17.33 -10.17 -62.44
N CYS A 7 -16.91 -9.03 -61.87
CA CYS A 7 -15.80 -8.97 -60.95
C CYS A 7 -16.28 -9.31 -59.53
N THR A 8 -15.98 -10.52 -59.08
CA THR A 8 -16.20 -10.92 -57.67
C THR A 8 -15.03 -10.40 -56.81
N ALA A 9 -15.28 -9.37 -56.04
CA ALA A 9 -14.31 -8.89 -55.06
C ALA A 9 -14.31 -9.81 -53.86
N LEU A 10 -13.19 -10.51 -53.69
CA LEU A 10 -12.92 -11.37 -52.52
C LEU A 10 -12.39 -10.44 -51.40
N CYS A 11 -13.25 -10.07 -50.44
CA CYS A 11 -12.85 -9.40 -49.21
C CYS A 11 -12.11 -10.37 -48.28
N MET A 12 -10.79 -10.30 -48.27
CA MET A 12 -9.93 -11.01 -47.31
C MET A 12 -9.99 -10.26 -45.98
N VAL A 13 -10.78 -10.72 -45.02
CA VAL A 13 -10.74 -10.26 -43.64
C VAL A 13 -9.48 -10.80 -43.00
N LEU A 14 -8.40 -10.01 -42.93
CA LEU A 14 -7.28 -10.28 -42.06
C LEU A 14 -7.74 -10.08 -40.61
N ALA A 15 -8.01 -11.18 -39.92
CA ALA A 15 -8.09 -11.18 -38.47
C ALA A 15 -6.69 -10.85 -37.91
N LEU A 16 -6.46 -9.62 -37.54
CA LEU A 16 -5.33 -9.22 -36.71
C LEU A 16 -5.53 -9.85 -35.32
N ALA A 17 -5.05 -11.08 -35.14
CA ALA A 17 -4.79 -11.62 -33.81
C ALA A 17 -3.62 -10.79 -33.23
N GLY A 18 -3.96 -9.71 -32.53
CA GLY A 18 -2.99 -9.02 -31.67
C GLY A 18 -2.43 -10.03 -30.67
N PRO A 19 -1.15 -9.95 -30.31
CA PRO A 19 -0.61 -10.77 -29.24
C PRO A 19 -1.49 -10.53 -28.00
N ALA A 20 -1.97 -11.61 -27.38
CA ALA A 20 -2.61 -11.53 -26.09
C ALA A 20 -1.63 -10.80 -25.15
N ALA A 21 -2.02 -9.66 -24.64
CA ALA A 21 -1.27 -9.00 -23.58
C ALA A 21 -1.29 -9.98 -22.39
N HIS A 22 -0.20 -10.71 -22.21
CA HIS A 22 -0.02 -11.52 -21.02
C HIS A 22 -0.03 -10.54 -19.86
N ALA A 23 -0.84 -10.80 -18.83
CA ALA A 23 -0.84 -10.05 -17.60
C ALA A 23 0.59 -10.06 -17.03
N GLN A 24 1.24 -8.89 -17.07
CA GLN A 24 2.64 -8.72 -16.63
C GLN A 24 2.68 -8.31 -15.16
N GLY A 25 1.88 -8.96 -14.32
CA GLY A 25 1.65 -8.57 -12.94
C GLY A 25 0.72 -7.35 -12.81
N PHE A 26 0.21 -7.12 -11.60
CA PHE A 26 -0.63 -5.94 -11.32
C PHE A 26 0.15 -4.65 -11.58
N ALA A 27 -0.47 -3.71 -12.29
CA ALA A 27 0.10 -2.41 -12.65
C ALA A 27 1.50 -2.45 -13.31
N GLY A 28 1.86 -3.58 -13.96
CA GLY A 28 3.17 -3.77 -14.60
C GLY A 28 4.33 -3.98 -13.63
N MET A 29 4.05 -4.19 -12.35
CA MET A 29 5.09 -4.41 -11.31
C MET A 29 5.81 -5.76 -11.42
N GLY A 30 5.26 -6.71 -12.18
CA GLY A 30 5.90 -7.98 -12.49
C GLY A 30 6.85 -7.95 -13.69
N GLN A 31 7.01 -6.79 -14.35
CA GLN A 31 7.94 -6.66 -15.48
C GLN A 31 9.37 -6.47 -15.00
N ALA A 32 10.28 -7.30 -15.51
CA ALA A 32 11.71 -7.06 -15.38
C ALA A 32 12.08 -5.80 -16.19
N VAL A 33 12.83 -4.90 -15.60
CA VAL A 33 13.35 -3.69 -16.27
C VAL A 33 14.85 -3.62 -16.02
N GLU A 34 15.61 -3.60 -17.13
CA GLU A 34 17.08 -3.55 -17.06
C GLU A 34 17.59 -2.21 -16.53
N GLY A 35 18.74 -2.26 -15.89
CA GLY A 35 19.50 -1.09 -15.43
C GLY A 35 19.12 -0.57 -14.05
N PHE A 36 18.05 -1.03 -13.43
CA PHE A 36 17.71 -0.69 -12.06
C PHE A 36 18.44 -1.58 -11.04
N ALA A 37 18.68 -1.05 -9.85
CA ALA A 37 19.13 -1.84 -8.71
C ALA A 37 18.07 -2.88 -8.30
N THR A 38 18.51 -3.99 -7.77
CA THR A 38 17.64 -5.03 -7.19
C THR A 38 17.92 -5.13 -5.70
N PRO A 39 16.92 -5.44 -4.87
CA PRO A 39 17.14 -5.67 -3.45
C PRO A 39 18.18 -6.77 -3.22
N ASP A 40 19.14 -6.50 -2.33
CA ASP A 40 20.18 -7.44 -1.94
C ASP A 40 19.91 -7.92 -0.50
N PRO A 41 19.90 -9.24 -0.21
CA PRO A 41 19.69 -9.76 1.14
C PRO A 41 20.79 -9.36 2.14
N ASP A 42 21.95 -8.95 1.66
CA ASP A 42 23.06 -8.49 2.51
C ASP A 42 22.98 -6.99 2.84
N ASP A 43 22.14 -6.22 2.14
CA ASP A 43 21.90 -4.82 2.46
C ASP A 43 21.23 -4.65 3.83
N ARG A 44 21.62 -3.60 4.54
CA ARG A 44 21.04 -3.26 5.84
C ARG A 44 20.44 -1.88 5.79
N LEU A 45 19.28 -1.75 6.42
CA LEU A 45 18.60 -0.46 6.56
C LEU A 45 19.48 0.53 7.32
N THR A 46 19.60 1.74 6.80
CA THR A 46 20.42 2.82 7.34
C THR A 46 19.61 4.10 7.51
N PHE A 47 19.36 4.48 8.76
CA PHE A 47 18.58 5.68 9.06
C PHE A 47 19.49 6.89 9.37
N PRO A 48 19.09 8.12 8.95
CA PRO A 48 17.84 8.50 8.31
C PRO A 48 17.82 8.33 6.78
N ALA A 49 18.86 7.82 6.13
CA ALA A 49 18.97 7.78 4.67
C ALA A 49 17.78 7.06 4.03
N ASP A 50 17.38 5.90 4.56
CA ASP A 50 16.33 5.06 4.01
C ASP A 50 14.90 5.57 4.29
N HIS A 51 14.75 6.70 5.01
CA HIS A 51 13.49 7.45 5.00
C HIS A 51 13.30 8.20 3.68
N GLY A 52 14.37 8.46 2.95
CA GLY A 52 14.40 9.18 1.68
C GLY A 52 14.09 8.32 0.46
N PRO A 53 14.22 8.89 -0.74
CA PRO A 53 14.02 8.19 -1.99
C PRO A 53 15.26 7.36 -2.39
N HIS A 54 15.01 6.26 -3.11
CA HIS A 54 16.03 5.35 -3.65
C HIS A 54 15.97 5.39 -5.20
N PRO A 55 16.52 6.41 -5.84
CA PRO A 55 16.32 6.68 -7.27
C PRO A 55 16.91 5.61 -8.20
N ASP A 56 17.79 4.75 -7.71
CA ASP A 56 18.32 3.61 -8.46
C ASP A 56 17.35 2.42 -8.52
N PHE A 57 16.32 2.42 -7.65
CA PHE A 57 15.22 1.47 -7.69
C PHE A 57 14.06 2.02 -8.52
N ARG A 58 13.29 1.09 -9.12
CA ARG A 58 12.21 1.45 -10.04
C ARG A 58 10.99 2.04 -9.35
N ILE A 59 10.56 1.44 -8.22
CA ILE A 59 9.37 1.84 -7.49
C ILE A 59 9.61 1.88 -6.00
N GLU A 60 8.91 2.78 -5.32
CA GLU A 60 8.85 2.84 -3.87
C GLU A 60 7.61 3.59 -3.40
N TRP A 61 7.26 3.40 -2.12
CA TRP A 61 6.15 4.08 -1.51
C TRP A 61 6.38 4.41 -0.03
N TRP A 62 5.71 5.47 0.39
CA TRP A 62 5.48 5.91 1.75
C TRP A 62 3.99 5.75 1.99
N TYR A 63 3.59 4.71 2.68
CA TYR A 63 2.21 4.29 2.85
C TYR A 63 1.81 4.36 4.31
N LEU A 64 0.80 5.19 4.63
CA LEU A 64 0.30 5.37 5.98
C LEU A 64 -1.18 5.10 6.04
N THR A 65 -1.59 4.27 6.99
CA THR A 65 -2.98 3.99 7.33
C THR A 65 -3.24 4.30 8.79
N ALA A 66 -4.41 4.86 9.08
CA ALA A 66 -4.82 5.20 10.43
C ALA A 66 -6.24 4.68 10.72
N THR A 67 -6.39 3.99 11.83
CA THR A 67 -7.69 3.65 12.42
C THR A 67 -8.03 4.68 13.46
N LEU A 68 -9.12 5.40 13.26
CA LEU A 68 -9.49 6.57 14.04
C LEU A 68 -10.84 6.36 14.74
N THR A 69 -11.06 7.08 15.82
CA THR A 69 -12.32 7.07 16.58
C THR A 69 -12.72 8.50 16.92
N GLY A 70 -13.94 8.86 16.59
CA GLY A 70 -14.57 10.15 16.96
C GLY A 70 -15.00 10.21 18.41
N PRO A 71 -15.47 11.38 18.89
CA PRO A 71 -15.85 11.58 20.29
C PRO A 71 -17.06 10.73 20.73
N ASP A 72 -17.90 10.35 19.79
CA ASP A 72 -19.09 9.52 19.99
C ASP A 72 -18.80 8.01 19.87
N GLY A 73 -17.55 7.63 19.65
CA GLY A 73 -17.14 6.25 19.43
C GLY A 73 -17.26 5.76 18.00
N THR A 74 -17.63 6.63 17.06
CA THR A 74 -17.71 6.28 15.63
C THR A 74 -16.32 6.01 15.08
N ASP A 75 -16.20 4.92 14.31
CA ASP A 75 -14.96 4.53 13.66
C ASP A 75 -14.77 5.22 12.30
N TYR A 76 -13.52 5.58 12.04
CA TYR A 76 -13.06 6.11 10.76
C TYR A 76 -11.74 5.46 10.37
N GLY A 77 -11.39 5.53 9.08
CA GLY A 77 -10.06 5.22 8.58
C GLY A 77 -9.54 6.35 7.71
N ALA A 78 -8.26 6.66 7.84
CA ALA A 78 -7.57 7.55 6.92
C ALA A 78 -6.40 6.82 6.27
N GLN A 79 -6.17 7.09 5.00
CA GLN A 79 -5.06 6.55 4.23
C GLN A 79 -4.36 7.70 3.52
N TRP A 80 -3.02 7.62 3.46
CA TRP A 80 -2.15 8.51 2.71
C TRP A 80 -1.01 7.70 2.10
N THR A 81 -0.86 7.77 0.79
CA THR A 81 0.25 7.10 0.11
C THR A 81 0.91 8.04 -0.88
N LEU A 82 2.22 8.05 -0.88
CA LEU A 82 3.04 8.67 -1.91
C LEU A 82 3.84 7.56 -2.62
N PHE A 83 3.56 7.36 -3.89
CA PHE A 83 4.29 6.45 -4.75
C PHE A 83 5.31 7.21 -5.59
N ARG A 84 6.49 6.61 -5.77
CA ARG A 84 7.47 7.04 -6.76
C ARG A 84 7.71 5.92 -7.78
N THR A 85 7.70 6.28 -9.05
CA THR A 85 8.10 5.38 -10.14
C THR A 85 9.19 6.06 -10.97
N ALA A 86 10.32 5.39 -11.14
CA ALA A 86 11.40 5.86 -11.99
C ALA A 86 11.27 5.31 -13.42
N LEU A 87 11.37 6.17 -14.42
CA LEU A 87 11.39 5.78 -15.84
C LEU A 87 12.78 5.24 -16.26
N ARG A 88 13.82 5.63 -15.53
CA ARG A 88 15.19 5.15 -15.60
C ARG A 88 15.89 5.38 -14.27
N PRO A 89 16.95 4.64 -13.93
CA PRO A 89 17.71 4.82 -12.70
C PRO A 89 18.32 6.23 -12.56
N GLY A 90 18.57 6.61 -11.31
CA GLY A 90 19.22 7.84 -10.93
C GLY A 90 18.31 9.06 -10.91
N GLU A 91 18.91 10.18 -10.54
CA GLU A 91 18.24 11.48 -10.45
C GLU A 91 18.67 12.42 -11.56
N ALA A 92 17.82 13.39 -11.88
CA ALA A 92 18.15 14.54 -12.69
C ALA A 92 17.30 15.74 -12.24
N ALA A 93 17.84 16.93 -12.33
CA ALA A 93 17.16 18.15 -11.95
C ALA A 93 16.15 18.63 -13.01
N GLY A 94 15.15 19.37 -12.56
CA GLY A 94 14.17 20.02 -13.41
C GLY A 94 13.36 19.02 -14.24
N PHE A 95 12.98 19.43 -15.44
CA PHE A 95 12.17 18.61 -16.34
C PHE A 95 12.88 17.38 -16.91
N ALA A 96 14.18 17.23 -16.67
CA ALA A 96 14.95 16.03 -17.06
C ALA A 96 14.81 14.90 -16.02
N SER A 97 14.20 15.16 -14.86
CA SER A 97 13.96 14.15 -13.82
C SER A 97 13.18 12.96 -14.39
N PRO A 98 13.67 11.72 -14.20
CA PRO A 98 12.95 10.53 -14.62
C PRO A 98 11.90 10.07 -13.59
N GLN A 99 11.71 10.81 -12.50
CA GLN A 99 10.86 10.42 -11.38
C GLN A 99 9.42 10.88 -11.61
N LEU A 100 8.48 9.95 -11.50
CA LEU A 100 7.04 10.21 -11.48
C LEU A 100 6.51 9.94 -10.07
N TRP A 101 5.59 10.78 -9.64
CA TRP A 101 4.98 10.71 -8.31
C TRP A 101 3.48 10.60 -8.43
N MET A 102 2.89 9.79 -7.57
CA MET A 102 1.44 9.63 -7.46
C MET A 102 1.09 9.63 -5.97
N GLY A 103 0.15 10.47 -5.59
CA GLY A 103 -0.37 10.54 -4.23
C GLY A 103 -1.80 10.04 -4.19
N HIS A 104 -2.10 9.15 -3.23
CA HIS A 104 -3.46 8.75 -2.91
C HIS A 104 -3.79 9.15 -1.48
N ALA A 105 -5.01 9.61 -1.26
CA ALA A 105 -5.55 9.90 0.06
C ALA A 105 -7.00 9.48 0.13
N ALA A 106 -7.41 8.88 1.25
CA ALA A 106 -8.79 8.47 1.46
C ALA A 106 -9.23 8.71 2.90
N LEU A 107 -10.54 8.90 3.07
CA LEU A 107 -11.22 8.91 4.36
C LEU A 107 -12.44 7.98 4.29
N THR A 108 -12.56 7.09 5.26
CA THR A 108 -13.58 6.03 5.30
C THR A 108 -14.34 6.07 6.62
N SER A 109 -15.66 6.06 6.54
CA SER A 109 -16.58 5.72 7.64
C SER A 109 -17.37 4.46 7.28
N ALA A 110 -18.26 4.01 8.15
CA ALA A 110 -19.13 2.86 7.84
C ALA A 110 -20.02 3.08 6.60
N GLU A 111 -20.46 4.33 6.38
CA GLU A 111 -21.38 4.71 5.30
C GLU A 111 -20.70 5.37 4.11
N THR A 112 -19.54 5.98 4.33
CA THR A 112 -18.88 6.84 3.32
C THR A 112 -17.45 6.41 3.10
N HIS A 113 -17.05 6.33 1.82
CA HIS A 113 -15.65 6.23 1.40
C HIS A 113 -15.39 7.29 0.35
N VAL A 114 -14.50 8.20 0.64
CA VAL A 114 -14.08 9.28 -0.26
C VAL A 114 -12.57 9.24 -0.43
N PHE A 115 -12.12 9.55 -1.64
CA PHE A 115 -10.70 9.50 -1.97
C PHE A 115 -10.32 10.59 -2.98
N ALA A 116 -9.04 10.83 -3.08
CA ALA A 116 -8.45 11.71 -4.08
C ALA A 116 -7.11 11.16 -4.56
N GLU A 117 -6.75 11.52 -5.79
CA GLU A 117 -5.47 11.19 -6.42
C GLU A 117 -4.78 12.47 -6.88
N LYS A 118 -3.45 12.51 -6.76
CA LYS A 118 -2.59 13.53 -7.34
C LYS A 118 -1.48 12.87 -8.14
N LEU A 119 -1.17 13.47 -9.28
CA LEU A 119 -0.05 13.05 -10.13
C LEU A 119 0.98 14.17 -10.17
N GLY A 120 2.24 13.85 -9.95
CA GLY A 120 3.31 14.82 -9.87
C GLY A 120 4.54 14.42 -10.68
N ARG A 121 5.30 15.41 -11.11
CA ARG A 121 6.59 15.23 -11.75
C ARG A 121 7.71 15.53 -10.77
N GLY A 122 8.74 14.68 -10.77
CA GLY A 122 9.97 14.93 -10.00
C GLY A 122 10.80 16.08 -10.58
N GLY A 123 11.73 16.59 -9.77
CA GLY A 123 12.74 17.57 -10.18
C GLY A 123 12.27 19.03 -10.26
N VAL A 124 10.98 19.31 -10.15
CA VAL A 124 10.37 20.67 -10.27
C VAL A 124 9.74 21.17 -8.97
N GLY A 125 9.90 20.41 -7.87
CA GLY A 125 9.39 20.82 -6.55
C GLY A 125 7.92 20.46 -6.29
N GLN A 126 7.20 19.88 -7.26
CA GLN A 126 5.79 19.50 -7.12
C GLN A 126 5.62 18.34 -6.15
N ALA A 127 6.51 17.35 -6.19
CA ALA A 127 6.50 16.19 -5.31
C ALA A 127 7.93 15.76 -5.01
N GLY A 128 8.10 15.07 -3.87
CA GLY A 128 9.39 14.55 -3.47
C GLY A 128 9.41 14.06 -2.04
N VAL A 129 10.59 13.57 -1.63
CA VAL A 129 10.89 13.21 -0.25
C VAL A 129 12.29 13.68 0.11
N THR A 130 12.45 14.20 1.33
CA THR A 130 13.76 14.44 1.96
C THR A 130 13.87 13.56 3.21
N PRO A 131 15.02 12.91 3.48
CA PRO A 131 15.18 12.03 4.64
C PRO A 131 15.40 12.77 5.96
N ALA A 132 16.06 13.93 5.94
CA ALA A 132 16.39 14.72 7.14
C ALA A 132 16.55 16.22 6.81
N PRO A 133 15.71 17.12 7.35
CA PRO A 133 14.48 16.78 8.07
C PRO A 133 13.52 16.05 7.16
N PHE A 134 12.83 15.03 7.71
CA PHE A 134 11.93 14.22 6.89
C PHE A 134 10.73 15.04 6.43
N LYS A 135 10.50 14.98 5.14
CA LYS A 135 9.31 15.51 4.49
C LYS A 135 9.01 14.68 3.26
N ALA A 136 7.79 14.17 3.14
CA ALA A 136 7.21 13.61 1.92
C ALA A 136 6.05 14.50 1.48
N TRP A 137 5.95 14.83 0.18
CA TRP A 137 4.90 15.74 -0.30
C TRP A 137 4.53 15.51 -1.75
N ILE A 138 3.30 15.88 -2.08
CA ILE A 138 2.80 16.09 -3.43
C ILE A 138 1.80 17.26 -3.42
N ASP A 139 2.12 18.33 -4.14
CA ASP A 139 1.43 19.62 -4.06
C ASP A 139 1.30 20.11 -2.60
N ASP A 140 0.06 20.24 -2.07
CA ASP A 140 -0.28 20.66 -0.72
C ASP A 140 -0.43 19.50 0.28
N TRP A 141 -0.41 18.23 -0.16
CA TRP A 141 -0.40 17.08 0.73
C TRP A 141 1.01 16.81 1.24
N GLN A 142 1.14 16.56 2.53
CA GLN A 142 2.45 16.35 3.10
C GLN A 142 2.44 15.51 4.39
N MET A 143 3.55 14.82 4.59
CA MET A 143 3.94 14.16 5.83
C MET A 143 5.27 14.75 6.26
N ILE A 144 5.30 15.44 7.40
CA ILE A 144 6.47 16.21 7.85
C ILE A 144 6.86 15.78 9.25
N SER A 145 8.16 15.59 9.48
CA SER A 145 8.72 15.32 10.79
C SER A 145 8.58 16.50 11.74
N ARG A 146 8.14 16.18 12.96
CA ARG A 146 8.21 17.04 14.16
C ARG A 146 9.15 16.45 15.20
N ALA A 147 9.98 15.49 14.82
CA ALA A 147 10.90 14.83 15.73
C ALA A 147 11.83 15.82 16.42
N ALA A 148 12.09 15.57 17.69
CA ALA A 148 13.08 16.34 18.45
C ALA A 148 14.50 16.14 17.86
N PRO A 149 15.41 17.11 17.99
CA PRO A 149 16.78 16.95 17.56
C PRO A 149 17.42 15.69 18.14
N GLY A 150 17.99 14.84 17.27
CA GLY A 150 18.62 13.57 17.64
C GLY A 150 17.68 12.38 17.78
N ALA A 151 16.37 12.58 17.69
CA ALA A 151 15.41 11.46 17.56
C ALA A 151 15.29 11.00 16.11
N ASP A 152 14.77 9.79 15.91
CA ASP A 152 14.44 9.29 14.58
C ASP A 152 13.43 10.22 13.89
N ALA A 153 13.64 10.48 12.60
CA ALA A 153 12.86 11.45 11.86
C ALA A 153 11.37 11.06 11.71
N LEU A 154 11.04 9.78 11.85
CA LEU A 154 9.66 9.28 11.83
C LEU A 154 9.05 9.15 13.24
N SER A 155 9.76 9.54 14.30
CA SER A 155 9.25 9.43 15.69
C SER A 155 8.04 10.33 15.96
N ALA A 156 7.91 11.45 15.27
CA ALA A 156 6.74 12.32 15.35
C ALA A 156 6.48 12.99 14.00
N LEU A 157 5.24 12.91 13.51
CA LEU A 157 4.86 13.40 12.19
C LEU A 157 3.59 14.27 12.25
N ASP A 158 3.53 15.27 11.36
CA ASP A 158 2.27 15.88 10.92
C ASP A 158 1.93 15.37 9.54
N LEU A 159 0.68 14.96 9.37
CA LEU A 159 0.13 14.44 8.13
C LEU A 159 -1.08 15.23 7.72
N ASN A 160 -1.14 15.67 6.46
CA ASN A 160 -2.35 16.28 5.91
C ASN A 160 -2.61 15.85 4.48
N ALA A 161 -3.89 15.74 4.14
CA ALA A 161 -4.40 15.65 2.78
C ALA A 161 -5.83 16.15 2.70
N SER A 162 -6.28 16.43 1.48
CA SER A 162 -7.63 16.86 1.20
C SER A 162 -8.09 16.42 -0.18
N GLY A 163 -9.39 16.27 -0.34
CA GLY A 163 -10.05 15.97 -1.60
C GLY A 163 -11.45 16.52 -1.63
N SER A 164 -12.22 16.17 -2.65
CA SER A 164 -13.62 16.56 -2.71
C SER A 164 -14.40 15.91 -1.56
N GLY A 165 -14.99 16.75 -0.69
CA GLY A 165 -15.81 16.28 0.44
C GLY A 165 -15.05 15.81 1.67
N PHE A 166 -13.71 15.84 1.68
CA PHE A 166 -12.94 15.47 2.85
C PHE A 166 -11.62 16.21 3.00
N SER A 167 -11.15 16.27 4.23
CA SER A 167 -9.75 16.58 4.56
C SER A 167 -9.38 15.94 5.89
N TYR A 168 -8.09 15.87 6.17
CA TYR A 168 -7.59 15.53 7.49
C TYR A 168 -6.27 16.23 7.80
N ALA A 169 -6.08 16.52 9.09
CA ALA A 169 -4.85 17.00 9.67
C ALA A 169 -4.59 16.19 10.94
N LEU A 170 -3.59 15.32 10.89
CA LEU A 170 -3.29 14.35 11.92
C LEU A 170 -1.88 14.55 12.46
N ALA A 171 -1.74 14.49 13.78
CA ALA A 171 -0.48 14.43 14.49
C ALA A 171 -0.23 13.00 14.96
N LEU A 172 0.93 12.45 14.59
CA LEU A 172 1.33 11.09 14.91
C LEU A 172 2.53 11.11 15.86
N GLN A 173 2.51 10.24 16.87
CA GLN A 173 3.60 10.03 17.80
C GLN A 173 3.93 8.55 17.86
N ALA A 174 5.18 8.17 17.56
CA ALA A 174 5.63 6.80 17.67
C ALA A 174 5.85 6.42 19.15
N GLU A 175 5.28 5.28 19.54
CA GLU A 175 5.38 4.71 20.88
C GLU A 175 6.27 3.45 20.93
N GLY A 176 6.86 3.08 19.78
CA GLY A 176 7.71 1.92 19.64
C GLY A 176 8.74 2.10 18.51
N PRO A 177 9.61 1.11 18.31
CA PRO A 177 10.68 1.17 17.34
C PRO A 177 10.19 1.02 15.90
N LEU A 178 11.07 1.35 14.94
CA LEU A 178 10.95 0.89 13.56
C LEU A 178 11.11 -0.63 13.50
N VAL A 179 10.40 -1.27 12.60
CA VAL A 179 10.37 -2.72 12.43
C VAL A 179 10.80 -3.09 11.01
N ALA A 180 11.92 -3.77 10.88
CA ALA A 180 12.35 -4.35 9.62
C ALA A 180 11.48 -5.57 9.28
N GLN A 181 10.87 -5.60 8.10
CA GLN A 181 10.03 -6.70 7.64
C GLN A 181 10.87 -7.79 6.96
N GLY A 182 10.39 -9.04 7.01
CA GLY A 182 11.13 -10.17 6.45
C GLY A 182 12.46 -10.43 7.16
N ASP A 183 13.51 -10.75 6.42
CA ASP A 183 14.86 -10.95 6.99
C ASP A 183 15.59 -9.60 7.06
N GLN A 184 15.52 -8.93 8.20
CA GLN A 184 16.18 -7.65 8.51
C GLN A 184 15.90 -6.54 7.45
N GLY A 185 14.69 -6.55 6.88
CA GLY A 185 14.28 -5.59 5.85
C GLY A 185 14.27 -6.18 4.43
N TYR A 186 14.81 -7.36 4.22
CA TYR A 186 14.69 -8.07 2.95
C TYR A 186 13.41 -8.90 2.93
N SER A 187 12.41 -8.44 2.20
CA SER A 187 11.07 -9.05 2.13
C SER A 187 10.87 -9.77 0.81
N VAL A 188 10.91 -11.10 0.85
CA VAL A 188 10.65 -11.95 -0.32
C VAL A 188 9.17 -11.89 -0.71
N LYS A 189 8.89 -11.81 -1.99
CA LYS A 189 7.55 -11.63 -2.59
C LYS A 189 7.09 -12.81 -3.44
N SER A 190 7.98 -13.72 -3.81
CA SER A 190 7.63 -14.91 -4.58
C SER A 190 8.62 -16.05 -4.34
N ALA A 191 8.22 -17.27 -4.73
CA ALA A 191 9.10 -18.43 -4.71
C ALA A 191 10.28 -18.30 -5.70
N ALA A 192 10.19 -17.41 -6.70
CA ALA A 192 11.25 -17.13 -7.67
C ALA A 192 12.27 -16.09 -7.17
N GLY A 193 12.07 -15.54 -5.95
CA GLY A 193 13.02 -14.67 -5.29
C GLY A 193 12.84 -13.17 -5.53
N GLN A 194 11.75 -12.74 -6.17
CA GLN A 194 11.43 -11.30 -6.17
C GLN A 194 11.31 -10.81 -4.72
N ALA A 195 11.87 -9.63 -4.46
CA ALA A 195 11.93 -9.07 -3.12
C ALA A 195 11.86 -7.55 -3.13
N SER A 196 11.71 -6.99 -1.96
CA SER A 196 11.82 -5.56 -1.69
C SER A 196 12.60 -5.32 -0.41
N HIS A 197 13.15 -4.12 -0.26
CA HIS A 197 13.51 -3.58 1.05
C HIS A 197 12.25 -3.02 1.69
N TYR A 198 11.99 -3.40 2.94
CA TYR A 198 10.73 -3.10 3.59
C TYR A 198 10.89 -2.91 5.10
N TYR A 199 10.42 -1.79 5.62
CA TYR A 199 10.29 -1.57 7.05
C TYR A 199 9.01 -0.81 7.38
N SER A 200 8.57 -0.90 8.63
CA SER A 200 7.35 -0.28 9.15
C SER A 200 7.62 0.54 10.39
N GLN A 201 6.79 1.56 10.64
CA GLN A 201 6.56 2.13 11.96
C GLN A 201 5.10 1.81 12.36
N PRO A 202 4.86 0.73 13.11
CA PRO A 202 3.51 0.23 13.39
C PRO A 202 2.91 0.73 14.70
N PHE A 203 3.58 1.65 15.40
CA PHE A 203 3.25 2.03 16.77
C PHE A 203 2.89 3.51 16.92
N TYR A 204 2.23 4.10 15.93
CA TYR A 204 1.78 5.48 16.11
C TYR A 204 0.51 5.56 16.95
N THR A 205 0.49 6.48 17.92
CA THR A 205 -0.72 7.12 18.43
C THR A 205 -1.05 8.32 17.55
N VAL A 206 -2.33 8.57 17.35
CA VAL A 206 -2.83 9.63 16.46
C VAL A 206 -3.81 10.52 17.20
N THR A 207 -3.68 11.82 16.99
CA THR A 207 -4.68 12.83 17.34
C THR A 207 -4.86 13.79 16.18
N GLY A 208 -6.01 14.41 16.04
CA GLY A 208 -6.21 15.40 14.98
C GLY A 208 -7.66 15.69 14.68
N THR A 209 -7.87 16.21 13.48
CA THR A 209 -9.20 16.52 12.95
C THR A 209 -9.34 15.92 11.57
N ILE A 210 -10.48 15.30 11.33
CA ILE A 210 -10.94 14.94 10.00
C ILE A 210 -12.13 15.84 9.66
N THR A 211 -12.26 16.22 8.40
CA THR A 211 -13.45 16.90 7.87
C THR A 211 -14.13 15.94 6.90
N LEU A 212 -15.40 15.64 7.11
CA LEU A 212 -16.21 14.81 6.22
C LEU A 212 -17.55 15.51 5.98
N ASP A 213 -17.90 15.69 4.70
CA ASP A 213 -19.11 16.41 4.30
C ASP A 213 -19.26 17.81 4.95
N GLY A 214 -18.13 18.51 5.12
CA GLY A 214 -18.06 19.86 5.71
C GLY A 214 -18.17 19.89 7.24
N GLN A 215 -18.16 18.75 7.90
CA GLN A 215 -18.16 18.65 9.37
C GLN A 215 -16.77 18.29 9.89
N ASP A 216 -16.24 19.10 10.81
CA ASP A 216 -15.01 18.82 11.50
C ASP A 216 -15.26 17.88 12.68
N ILE A 217 -14.49 16.82 12.76
CA ILE A 217 -14.57 15.78 13.77
C ILE A 217 -13.19 15.62 14.39
N SER A 218 -13.07 15.88 15.68
CA SER A 218 -11.85 15.56 16.43
C SER A 218 -11.70 14.07 16.56
N VAL A 219 -10.51 13.53 16.28
CA VAL A 219 -10.29 12.08 16.31
C VAL A 219 -9.03 11.73 17.11
N THR A 220 -9.06 10.52 17.65
CA THR A 220 -7.90 9.83 18.20
C THR A 220 -7.79 8.44 17.59
N GLY A 221 -6.60 7.83 17.65
CA GLY A 221 -6.47 6.49 17.10
C GLY A 221 -5.03 5.98 17.07
N GLN A 222 -4.81 5.04 16.16
CA GLN A 222 -3.52 4.41 15.91
C GLN A 222 -3.23 4.42 14.41
N ALA A 223 -1.93 4.45 14.06
CA ALA A 223 -1.53 4.39 12.67
C ALA A 223 -0.35 3.45 12.45
N TRP A 224 -0.21 3.05 11.20
CA TRP A 224 0.84 2.20 10.67
C TRP A 224 1.44 2.88 9.45
N LEU A 225 2.77 3.02 9.39
CA LEU A 225 3.50 3.51 8.24
C LEU A 225 4.37 2.39 7.67
N ASP A 226 4.29 2.18 6.37
CA ASP A 226 5.19 1.32 5.60
C ASP A 226 6.08 2.12 4.68
N ARG A 227 7.33 1.69 4.60
CA ARG A 227 8.31 2.12 3.62
C ARG A 227 8.81 0.89 2.88
N GLU A 228 8.66 0.91 1.57
CA GLU A 228 9.09 -0.22 0.75
C GLU A 228 9.60 0.26 -0.61
N TRP A 229 10.68 -0.35 -1.09
CA TRP A 229 11.24 -0.06 -2.41
C TRP A 229 11.77 -1.32 -3.08
N SER A 230 11.63 -1.36 -4.40
CA SER A 230 12.04 -2.49 -5.24
C SER A 230 12.12 -2.06 -6.71
N SER A 231 12.68 -2.92 -7.54
CA SER A 231 12.60 -2.79 -8.99
C SER A 231 11.68 -3.80 -9.64
N GLN A 232 11.41 -4.92 -8.96
CA GLN A 232 10.45 -5.96 -9.37
C GLN A 232 9.85 -6.63 -8.14
N PRO A 233 8.82 -6.04 -7.52
CA PRO A 233 8.23 -6.60 -6.30
C PRO A 233 7.29 -7.77 -6.55
N LEU A 234 6.87 -8.03 -7.80
CA LEU A 234 5.98 -9.12 -8.19
C LEU A 234 6.64 -10.05 -9.19
N ALA A 235 6.28 -11.34 -9.15
CA ALA A 235 6.51 -12.26 -10.24
C ALA A 235 5.56 -11.98 -11.41
N PRO A 236 5.89 -12.35 -12.66
CA PRO A 236 5.07 -12.05 -13.84
C PRO A 236 3.67 -12.64 -13.81
N ASP A 237 3.46 -13.73 -13.09
CA ASP A 237 2.19 -14.46 -12.95
C ASP A 237 1.37 -14.00 -11.73
N GLN A 238 1.89 -13.12 -10.91
CA GLN A 238 1.17 -12.56 -9.77
C GLN A 238 0.20 -11.46 -10.21
N THR A 239 -1.08 -11.62 -9.89
CA THR A 239 -2.17 -10.77 -10.38
C THR A 239 -2.55 -9.64 -9.42
N GLY A 240 -2.01 -9.63 -8.20
CA GLY A 240 -2.28 -8.65 -7.17
C GLY A 240 -1.98 -9.19 -5.78
N TRP A 241 -2.37 -8.46 -4.77
CA TRP A 241 -2.13 -8.85 -3.37
C TRP A 241 -3.32 -8.57 -2.47
N ASP A 242 -3.30 -9.23 -1.31
CA ASP A 242 -4.10 -8.94 -0.13
C ASP A 242 -3.12 -8.67 1.01
N TRP A 243 -3.06 -7.44 1.50
CA TRP A 243 -2.17 -7.01 2.57
C TRP A 243 -2.97 -6.60 3.81
N PHE A 244 -2.49 -7.03 4.97
CA PHE A 244 -3.10 -6.77 6.27
C PHE A 244 -2.09 -6.16 7.23
N SER A 245 -2.47 -5.08 7.90
CA SER A 245 -1.90 -4.68 9.18
C SER A 245 -2.91 -4.96 10.28
N LEU A 246 -2.53 -5.73 11.30
CA LEU A 246 -3.37 -6.01 12.45
C LEU A 246 -2.73 -5.38 13.69
N ILE A 247 -3.53 -4.63 14.42
CA ILE A 247 -3.21 -3.98 15.67
C ILE A 247 -4.04 -4.66 16.76
N PHE A 248 -3.40 -5.51 17.56
CA PHE A 248 -4.06 -6.28 18.62
C PHE A 248 -4.28 -5.42 19.86
N ASP A 249 -5.38 -5.68 20.58
CA ASP A 249 -5.73 -4.95 21.81
C ASP A 249 -4.72 -5.18 22.96
N ASP A 250 -3.94 -6.27 22.92
CA ASP A 250 -2.87 -6.56 23.86
C ASP A 250 -1.54 -5.86 23.55
N GLY A 251 -1.49 -5.08 22.48
CA GLY A 251 -0.32 -4.28 22.07
C GLY A 251 0.52 -4.94 20.99
N ALA A 252 0.36 -6.22 20.70
CA ALA A 252 1.05 -6.89 19.59
C ALA A 252 0.61 -6.32 18.22
N ARG A 253 1.39 -6.61 17.20
CA ARG A 253 1.12 -6.22 15.80
C ARG A 253 1.39 -7.39 14.87
N MET A 254 0.75 -7.40 13.71
CA MET A 254 1.08 -8.34 12.64
C MET A 254 0.96 -7.64 11.28
N MET A 255 1.99 -7.76 10.48
CA MET A 255 1.89 -7.54 9.04
C MET A 255 1.73 -8.91 8.38
N GLY A 256 0.85 -9.02 7.39
CA GLY A 256 0.70 -10.24 6.60
C GLY A 256 0.20 -9.94 5.21
N PHE A 257 0.71 -10.69 4.23
CA PHE A 257 0.22 -10.54 2.86
C PHE A 257 0.14 -11.88 2.12
N ARG A 258 -0.72 -11.90 1.10
CA ARG A 258 -0.75 -12.90 0.06
C ARG A 258 -0.60 -12.22 -1.30
N LEU A 259 0.43 -12.57 -2.05
CA LEU A 259 0.58 -12.22 -3.45
C LEU A 259 -0.09 -13.31 -4.27
N ARG A 260 -1.19 -12.97 -4.95
CA ARG A 260 -2.03 -13.95 -5.67
C ARG A 260 -1.43 -14.29 -7.01
N ASP A 261 -1.40 -15.60 -7.29
CA ASP A 261 -1.06 -16.22 -8.57
C ASP A 261 -2.19 -17.18 -8.99
N ALA A 262 -1.95 -18.01 -9.98
CA ALA A 262 -2.90 -19.05 -10.41
C ALA A 262 -3.07 -20.21 -9.40
N GLY A 263 -2.23 -20.24 -8.36
CA GLY A 263 -2.23 -21.26 -7.30
C GLY A 263 -2.67 -20.73 -5.94
N ALA A 264 -1.94 -21.14 -4.91
CA ALA A 264 -2.20 -20.72 -3.53
C ALA A 264 -1.73 -19.28 -3.21
N GLY A 265 -0.91 -18.71 -4.08
CA GLY A 265 -0.23 -17.46 -3.86
C GLY A 265 1.01 -17.60 -2.95
N TYR A 266 1.78 -16.53 -2.87
CA TYR A 266 2.90 -16.43 -1.94
C TYR A 266 2.45 -15.68 -0.69
N LEU A 267 2.51 -16.34 0.47
CA LEU A 267 2.10 -15.78 1.75
C LEU A 267 3.33 -15.52 2.64
N SER A 268 3.33 -14.37 3.31
CA SER A 268 4.33 -14.00 4.28
C SER A 268 3.68 -13.24 5.43
N ALA A 269 4.28 -13.31 6.61
CA ALA A 269 3.88 -12.52 7.77
C ALA A 269 5.07 -12.20 8.66
N THR A 270 4.97 -11.09 9.37
CA THR A 270 5.82 -10.75 10.51
C THR A 270 4.93 -10.52 11.72
N TRP A 271 5.13 -11.30 12.76
CA TRP A 271 4.59 -11.00 14.08
C TRP A 271 5.50 -10.00 14.78
N ILE A 272 4.93 -9.07 15.51
CA ILE A 272 5.65 -8.01 16.22
C ILE A 272 5.10 -7.99 17.64
N ASP A 273 5.93 -8.36 18.60
CA ASP A 273 5.53 -8.30 19.99
C ASP A 273 5.29 -6.85 20.44
N ALA A 274 4.60 -6.65 21.55
CA ALA A 274 4.22 -5.30 22.03
C ALA A 274 5.42 -4.37 22.32
N ASP A 275 6.60 -4.93 22.55
CA ASP A 275 7.86 -4.19 22.71
C ASP A 275 8.54 -3.83 21.37
N GLY A 276 7.94 -4.24 20.26
CA GLY A 276 8.44 -3.99 18.91
C GLY A 276 9.40 -5.06 18.37
N THR A 277 9.62 -6.16 19.09
CA THR A 277 10.48 -7.26 18.63
C THR A 277 9.81 -8.01 17.48
N PRO A 278 10.38 -8.02 16.25
CA PRO A 278 9.79 -8.72 15.11
C PRO A 278 10.18 -10.20 15.11
N THR A 279 9.24 -11.02 14.67
CA THR A 279 9.44 -12.43 14.37
C THR A 279 8.91 -12.72 12.97
N PRO A 280 9.77 -12.83 11.94
CA PRO A 280 9.34 -13.32 10.65
C PRO A 280 8.76 -14.72 10.74
N MET A 281 7.58 -14.92 10.17
CA MET A 281 6.91 -16.22 10.23
C MET A 281 7.43 -17.15 9.12
N PRO A 282 7.59 -18.44 9.39
CA PRO A 282 8.04 -19.38 8.37
C PRO A 282 6.99 -19.55 7.27
N PRO A 283 7.39 -19.97 6.06
CA PRO A 283 6.47 -20.25 4.96
C PRO A 283 5.33 -21.19 5.39
N GLY A 284 4.10 -20.85 5.01
CA GLY A 284 2.90 -21.63 5.35
C GLY A 284 2.34 -21.40 6.74
N ALA A 285 2.94 -20.52 7.56
CA ALA A 285 2.41 -20.17 8.88
C ALA A 285 1.12 -19.38 8.79
N LEU A 286 1.08 -18.38 7.91
CA LEU A 286 -0.09 -17.52 7.68
C LEU A 286 -1.10 -18.24 6.78
N ARG A 287 -2.39 -18.17 7.16
CA ARG A 287 -3.51 -18.59 6.32
C ARG A 287 -4.52 -17.48 6.23
N LEU A 288 -4.92 -17.15 5.01
CA LEU A 288 -5.90 -16.12 4.68
C LEU A 288 -7.04 -16.78 3.89
N THR A 289 -8.23 -16.80 4.48
CA THR A 289 -9.42 -17.42 3.87
C THR A 289 -10.53 -16.39 3.73
N PRO A 290 -10.95 -16.03 2.50
CA PRO A 290 -12.16 -15.23 2.29
C PRO A 290 -13.39 -15.96 2.80
N LEU A 291 -14.24 -15.28 3.58
CA LEU A 291 -15.49 -15.82 4.11
C LEU A 291 -16.72 -15.25 3.42
N GLU A 292 -16.68 -13.96 3.06
CA GLU A 292 -17.75 -13.26 2.37
C GLU A 292 -17.17 -12.35 1.30
N THR A 293 -17.92 -12.16 0.22
CA THR A 293 -17.61 -11.23 -0.86
C THR A 293 -18.73 -10.24 -1.06
N ALA A 294 -18.39 -9.05 -1.58
CA ALA A 294 -19.36 -8.04 -2.00
C ALA A 294 -19.10 -7.62 -3.44
N SER A 295 -20.14 -7.13 -4.10
CA SER A 295 -19.98 -6.42 -5.37
C SER A 295 -19.57 -4.99 -5.09
N VAL A 296 -18.39 -4.60 -5.55
CA VAL A 296 -17.77 -3.30 -5.29
C VAL A 296 -17.22 -2.75 -6.60
N ALA A 297 -17.76 -1.62 -7.06
CA ALA A 297 -17.39 -0.99 -8.33
C ALA A 297 -17.39 -1.97 -9.52
N GLY A 298 -18.37 -2.91 -9.55
CA GLY A 298 -18.50 -3.93 -10.60
C GLY A 298 -17.58 -5.14 -10.47
N ARG A 299 -16.81 -5.24 -9.37
CA ARG A 299 -15.89 -6.33 -9.04
C ARG A 299 -16.42 -7.18 -7.90
N THR A 300 -15.97 -8.43 -7.81
CA THR A 300 -16.25 -9.29 -6.65
C THR A 300 -15.04 -9.22 -5.71
N VAL A 301 -15.20 -8.57 -4.55
CA VAL A 301 -14.12 -8.30 -3.59
C VAL A 301 -14.43 -8.98 -2.26
N PRO A 302 -13.49 -9.69 -1.64
CA PRO A 302 -13.68 -10.23 -0.29
C PRO A 302 -13.78 -9.10 0.75
N VAL A 303 -14.81 -9.17 1.61
CA VAL A 303 -15.06 -8.14 2.63
C VAL A 303 -15.06 -8.70 4.05
N ARG A 304 -14.93 -10.02 4.16
CA ARG A 304 -14.77 -10.71 5.43
C ARG A 304 -13.80 -11.87 5.28
N TRP A 305 -12.88 -12.00 6.24
CA TRP A 305 -11.80 -12.96 6.16
C TRP A 305 -11.62 -13.73 7.45
N ARG A 306 -11.13 -14.97 7.37
CA ARG A 306 -10.47 -15.66 8.47
C ARG A 306 -8.97 -15.52 8.30
N VAL A 307 -8.31 -15.04 9.35
CA VAL A 307 -6.86 -14.90 9.42
C VAL A 307 -6.36 -15.83 10.53
N GLU A 308 -5.49 -16.76 10.16
CA GLU A 308 -4.94 -17.75 11.08
C GLU A 308 -3.41 -17.68 11.10
N LEU A 309 -2.83 -17.62 12.31
CA LEU A 309 -1.40 -17.74 12.56
C LEU A 309 -1.23 -18.67 13.78
N PRO A 310 -1.29 -20.01 13.58
CA PRO A 310 -1.36 -20.99 14.69
C PRO A 310 -0.19 -20.91 15.66
N GLN A 311 1.00 -20.56 15.20
CA GLN A 311 2.20 -20.42 16.04
C GLN A 311 2.09 -19.28 17.07
N LYS A 312 1.20 -18.31 16.83
CA LYS A 312 0.87 -17.21 17.75
C LYS A 312 -0.55 -17.34 18.31
N SER A 313 -1.18 -18.51 18.14
CA SER A 313 -2.56 -18.80 18.59
C SER A 313 -3.60 -17.84 18.00
N VAL A 314 -3.32 -17.24 16.84
CA VAL A 314 -4.26 -16.35 16.15
C VAL A 314 -5.20 -17.17 15.28
N ASP A 315 -6.50 -16.99 15.52
CA ASP A 315 -7.62 -17.43 14.70
C ASP A 315 -8.74 -16.39 14.84
N VAL A 316 -8.77 -15.46 13.92
CA VAL A 316 -9.65 -14.29 13.99
C VAL A 316 -10.47 -14.13 12.72
N THR A 317 -11.66 -13.58 12.90
CA THR A 317 -12.50 -13.11 11.79
C THR A 317 -12.30 -11.61 11.63
N VAL A 318 -11.83 -11.21 10.47
CA VAL A 318 -11.67 -9.83 10.04
C VAL A 318 -12.92 -9.39 9.29
N THR A 319 -13.42 -8.20 9.61
CA THR A 319 -14.58 -7.56 8.94
C THR A 319 -14.19 -6.15 8.55
N THR A 320 -14.48 -5.76 7.31
CA THR A 320 -14.27 -4.40 6.81
C THR A 320 -15.25 -3.42 7.46
N LEU A 321 -14.79 -2.20 7.75
CA LEU A 321 -15.67 -1.13 8.24
C LEU A 321 -16.68 -0.73 7.17
N ASN A 322 -16.21 -0.55 5.94
CA ASN A 322 -17.03 -0.22 4.78
C ASN A 322 -16.70 -1.17 3.62
N PRO A 323 -17.61 -2.06 3.23
CA PRO A 323 -17.37 -2.95 2.09
C PRO A 323 -17.09 -2.23 0.77
N GLN A 324 -17.56 -0.99 0.62
CA GLN A 324 -17.44 -0.19 -0.61
C GLN A 324 -16.17 0.69 -0.66
N ALA A 325 -15.16 0.43 0.18
CA ALA A 325 -13.94 1.21 0.24
C ALA A 325 -13.01 0.94 -0.96
N PHE A 326 -13.46 1.27 -2.18
CA PHE A 326 -12.75 1.04 -3.42
C PHE A 326 -12.26 2.36 -4.01
N MET A 327 -10.96 2.47 -4.21
CA MET A 327 -10.29 3.62 -4.80
C MET A 327 -10.26 3.47 -6.33
N GLN A 328 -11.10 4.24 -7.04
CA GLN A 328 -11.12 4.27 -8.51
C GLN A 328 -10.07 5.25 -9.04
N THR A 329 -8.83 5.02 -8.70
CA THR A 329 -7.65 5.80 -9.10
C THR A 329 -7.03 5.26 -10.38
N THR A 330 -5.96 5.88 -10.89
CA THR A 330 -5.20 5.41 -12.07
C THR A 330 -4.75 3.95 -11.90
N VAL A 331 -4.39 3.55 -10.68
CA VAL A 331 -4.18 2.15 -10.28
C VAL A 331 -5.26 1.82 -9.26
N PRO A 332 -6.36 1.15 -9.65
CA PRO A 332 -7.50 0.96 -8.77
C PRO A 332 -7.27 -0.21 -7.80
N TYR A 333 -7.69 -0.04 -6.54
CA TYR A 333 -7.61 -1.07 -5.50
C TYR A 333 -8.67 -0.83 -4.41
N TRP A 334 -8.92 -1.85 -3.61
CA TRP A 334 -9.76 -1.74 -2.42
C TRP A 334 -8.87 -1.46 -1.21
N GLU A 335 -9.25 -0.49 -0.37
CA GLU A 335 -8.48 -0.15 0.82
C GLU A 335 -9.36 0.44 1.91
N GLY A 336 -9.30 -0.13 3.11
CA GLY A 336 -10.09 0.37 4.22
C GLY A 336 -9.75 -0.20 5.59
N PRO A 337 -10.25 0.48 6.65
CA PRO A 337 -10.09 0.01 8.01
C PRO A 337 -10.89 -1.26 8.26
N ILE A 338 -10.36 -2.09 9.14
CA ILE A 338 -10.94 -3.37 9.55
C ILE A 338 -11.02 -3.48 11.07
N ARG A 339 -11.95 -4.30 11.55
CA ARG A 339 -11.97 -4.84 12.90
C ARG A 339 -11.85 -6.34 12.85
N PHE A 340 -11.30 -6.95 13.89
CA PHE A 340 -11.25 -8.39 14.00
C PHE A 340 -11.60 -8.87 15.41
N THR A 341 -12.19 -10.07 15.48
CA THR A 341 -12.56 -10.77 16.72
C THR A 341 -12.33 -12.26 16.56
N GLY A 342 -12.23 -12.97 17.69
CA GLY A 342 -11.99 -14.40 17.72
C GLY A 342 -11.07 -14.78 18.88
N SER A 343 -9.98 -15.44 18.60
CA SER A 343 -8.95 -15.72 19.62
C SER A 343 -8.34 -14.44 20.20
N HIS A 344 -8.33 -13.38 19.42
CA HIS A 344 -7.88 -12.03 19.77
C HIS A 344 -8.88 -11.01 19.20
N ALA A 345 -8.80 -9.78 19.69
CA ALA A 345 -9.57 -8.65 19.17
C ALA A 345 -8.63 -7.50 18.82
N GLY A 346 -9.09 -6.61 17.96
CA GLY A 346 -8.35 -5.44 17.56
C GLY A 346 -8.89 -4.78 16.29
N ARG A 347 -8.06 -3.92 15.72
CA ARG A 347 -8.34 -3.16 14.51
C ARG A 347 -7.14 -3.19 13.56
N GLY A 348 -7.29 -2.67 12.37
CA GLY A 348 -6.20 -2.64 11.41
C GLY A 348 -6.64 -2.10 10.07
N TYR A 349 -5.87 -2.41 9.05
CA TYR A 349 -6.15 -2.04 7.67
C TYR A 349 -6.00 -3.24 6.74
N LEU A 350 -6.77 -3.23 5.67
CA LEU A 350 -6.72 -4.21 4.59
C LEU A 350 -6.58 -3.44 3.28
N GLU A 351 -5.63 -3.86 2.46
CA GLU A 351 -5.48 -3.41 1.08
C GLU A 351 -5.54 -4.63 0.15
N MET A 352 -6.30 -4.50 -0.93
CA MET A 352 -6.47 -5.57 -1.91
C MET A 352 -6.40 -5.00 -3.32
N THR A 353 -5.52 -5.56 -4.15
CA THR A 353 -5.31 -5.14 -5.53
C THR A 353 -5.67 -6.26 -6.50
N GLY A 354 -5.88 -5.94 -7.80
CA GLY A 354 -6.02 -6.93 -8.85
C GLY A 354 -7.28 -7.82 -8.77
N TYR A 355 -8.36 -7.34 -8.17
CA TYR A 355 -9.69 -7.94 -8.28
C TYR A 355 -10.43 -7.36 -9.48
N GLU A 356 -10.97 -8.24 -10.34
CA GLU A 356 -11.71 -7.92 -11.56
C GLU A 356 -13.22 -8.18 -11.40
#